data_f599378e765fc8af912537db64bdb3ab
#
_entry.id   f599378e765fc8af912537db64bdb3ab
#
_cell.length_a   1.000
_cell.length_b   1.000
_cell.length_c   1.000
_cell.angle_alpha   90.00
_cell.angle_beta   90.00
_cell.angle_gamma   90.00
#
_symmetry.space_group_name_H-M   'P 1'
#
loop_
_entity.id
_entity.type
_entity.pdbx_description
1 polymer ?
#
loop_
_entity_poly.entity_id
_entity_poly.type
_entity_poly.pdbx_seq_one_letter_code
_entity_poly.pdbx_strand_id
1 'polypeptide(L)'
;MLLVHQQKGDQTHVGLRFCQQGRWWRNRVIVGRFILQWLCDQQLHRLQSRMKKILNIGTRASKLALWQANWVKSALIQAYPQQNIELVTIKTKGDKILDVPLAKVGGKGLFVKAIEQALLGGRIDIAVHSMKDMPSEIPAGLCIGAIPTRGDSADVLISKNGLHLSELKHGAVIGTSSLRRGAQIRHMRSDIIIVPLRGNVETRLKNLQTENMDAVVLAA
;
A
#
# COMPACT_ATOMS: atom_id res chain seq x y z
N MET A 1 5.39 -1.05 -1.89
CA MET A 1 6.62 -0.62 -1.17
C MET A 1 7.05 -1.73 -0.24
N LEU A 2 8.36 -1.95 -0.16
CA LEU A 2 9.00 -2.94 0.73
C LEU A 2 9.68 -2.22 1.88
N LEU A 3 9.33 -2.54 3.11
CA LEU A 3 10.01 -2.10 4.30
C LEU A 3 10.89 -3.25 4.82
N VAL A 4 12.12 -2.96 5.14
CA VAL A 4 13.11 -3.94 5.60
C VAL A 4 13.81 -3.47 6.86
N HIS A 5 14.42 -4.40 7.61
CA HIS A 5 15.25 -4.08 8.77
C HIS A 5 16.62 -3.56 8.31
N GLN A 6 17.04 -2.40 8.82
CA GLN A 6 18.37 -1.83 8.58
C GLN A 6 19.36 -2.42 9.57
N GLN A 7 20.34 -3.17 9.11
CA GLN A 7 21.40 -3.71 9.99
C GLN A 7 22.34 -2.59 10.44
N LYS A 8 22.69 -2.56 11.74
CA LYS A 8 23.72 -1.66 12.28
C LYS A 8 25.06 -1.98 11.60
N GLY A 9 25.62 -1.02 10.88
CA GLY A 9 26.92 -1.12 10.20
C GLY A 9 26.93 -0.65 8.75
N ASP A 10 25.78 -0.46 8.12
CA ASP A 10 25.69 0.07 6.76
C ASP A 10 25.43 1.58 6.80
N GLN A 11 26.51 2.37 6.93
CA GLN A 11 26.49 3.79 6.56
C GLN A 11 26.55 3.94 5.03
N THR A 12 25.70 3.26 4.30
CA THR A 12 25.43 3.65 2.93
C THR A 12 24.41 4.77 3.00
N HIS A 13 24.91 6.01 2.95
CA HIS A 13 24.10 7.15 2.56
C HIS A 13 23.45 6.81 1.23
N VAL A 14 22.21 6.37 1.26
CA VAL A 14 21.34 6.41 0.09
C VAL A 14 21.08 7.89 -0.15
N GLY A 15 22.02 8.53 -0.82
CA GLY A 15 21.86 9.87 -1.33
C GLY A 15 20.74 9.85 -2.36
N LEU A 16 19.50 10.09 -1.93
CA LEU A 16 18.45 10.59 -2.80
C LEU A 16 18.94 11.96 -3.30
N ARG A 17 19.74 11.97 -4.38
CA ARG A 17 19.97 13.17 -5.15
C ARG A 17 18.62 13.54 -5.79
N PHE A 18 17.90 14.43 -5.14
CA PHE A 18 16.85 15.17 -5.80
C PHE A 18 17.49 15.93 -6.96
N CYS A 19 17.19 15.52 -8.18
CA CYS A 19 17.58 16.26 -9.36
C CYS A 19 16.78 17.56 -9.40
N GLN A 20 17.40 18.66 -8.93
CA GLN A 20 16.90 20.02 -9.12
C GLN A 20 17.12 20.45 -10.58
N GLN A 21 16.47 19.83 -11.52
CA GLN A 21 16.26 20.42 -12.85
C GLN A 21 15.18 19.59 -13.57
N GLY A 22 14.00 20.19 -13.72
CA GLY A 22 12.80 19.63 -14.32
C GLY A 22 12.94 19.17 -15.78
N ARG A 23 13.44 17.97 -15.99
CA ARG A 23 13.29 17.25 -17.25
C ARG A 23 12.83 15.83 -16.95
N TRP A 24 11.59 15.56 -17.28
CA TRP A 24 10.99 14.25 -17.25
C TRP A 24 11.58 13.39 -18.37
N TRP A 25 12.34 12.35 -18.02
CA TRP A 25 12.80 11.36 -18.97
C TRP A 25 11.78 10.22 -19.06
N ARG A 26 11.24 10.06 -20.27
CA ARG A 26 10.53 8.85 -20.69
C ARG A 26 11.54 7.72 -20.79
N ASN A 27 11.63 6.83 -19.82
CA ASN A 27 12.15 5.48 -20.03
C ASN A 27 11.55 4.51 -19.02
N ARG A 28 10.53 3.83 -19.45
CA ARG A 28 9.61 2.99 -18.66
C ARG A 28 10.16 1.62 -18.22
N VAL A 29 11.36 1.19 -18.54
CA VAL A 29 11.75 -0.22 -18.45
C VAL A 29 12.98 -0.47 -17.56
N ILE A 30 13.79 0.53 -17.25
CA ILE A 30 15.10 0.31 -16.64
C ILE A 30 15.04 0.31 -15.11
N VAL A 31 14.13 1.06 -14.49
CA VAL A 31 14.11 1.25 -13.03
C VAL A 31 13.68 -0.02 -12.27
N GLY A 32 12.75 -0.80 -12.80
CA GLY A 32 12.30 -2.03 -12.13
C GLY A 32 13.36 -3.15 -12.10
N ARG A 33 14.14 -3.27 -13.16
CA ARG A 33 15.20 -4.29 -13.26
C ARG A 33 16.44 -3.90 -12.46
N PHE A 34 16.81 -2.64 -12.43
CA PHE A 34 17.99 -2.16 -11.67
C PHE A 34 17.77 -2.14 -10.16
N ILE A 35 16.57 -1.83 -9.66
CA ILE A 35 16.30 -1.82 -8.22
C ILE A 35 16.24 -3.25 -7.67
N LEU A 36 15.62 -4.19 -8.39
CA LEU A 36 15.68 -5.61 -8.04
C LEU A 36 17.09 -6.15 -8.15
N GLN A 37 17.84 -5.77 -9.18
CA GLN A 37 19.25 -6.14 -9.39
C GLN A 37 20.14 -5.55 -8.30
N TRP A 38 19.96 -4.29 -7.90
CA TRP A 38 20.76 -3.63 -6.86
C TRP A 38 20.49 -4.19 -5.47
N LEU A 39 19.25 -4.51 -5.13
CA LEU A 39 18.93 -5.28 -3.92
C LEU A 39 19.55 -6.69 -3.97
N CYS A 40 19.64 -7.28 -5.17
CA CYS A 40 20.32 -8.53 -5.40
C CYS A 40 21.82 -8.47 -5.12
N ASP A 41 22.53 -7.54 -5.76
CA ASP A 41 23.99 -7.59 -5.82
C ASP A 41 24.66 -7.14 -4.51
N GLN A 42 24.07 -6.18 -3.80
CA GLN A 42 24.65 -5.66 -2.56
C GLN A 42 24.25 -6.42 -1.30
N GLN A 43 23.02 -6.90 -1.20
CA GLN A 43 22.57 -7.68 -0.04
C GLN A 43 22.67 -9.20 -0.26
N LEU A 44 22.63 -9.69 -1.49
CA LEU A 44 22.73 -11.11 -1.77
C LEU A 44 24.13 -11.66 -1.58
N HIS A 45 25.20 -10.93 -1.91
CA HIS A 45 26.55 -11.38 -1.53
C HIS A 45 26.71 -11.51 -0.01
N ARG A 46 25.99 -10.71 0.79
CA ARG A 46 25.94 -10.85 2.25
C ARG A 46 24.86 -11.84 2.75
N LEU A 47 23.79 -12.05 1.97
CA LEU A 47 22.74 -13.04 2.28
C LEU A 47 23.12 -14.45 1.84
N GLN A 48 23.96 -14.64 0.82
CA GLN A 48 24.47 -15.95 0.43
C GLN A 48 25.28 -16.62 1.54
N SER A 49 25.94 -15.86 2.40
CA SER A 49 26.61 -16.41 3.60
C SER A 49 25.68 -16.65 4.80
N ARG A 50 24.43 -16.18 4.74
CA ARG A 50 23.37 -16.31 5.75
C ARG A 50 22.01 -16.54 5.12
N MET A 51 21.92 -17.38 4.09
CA MET A 51 20.60 -17.74 3.52
C MET A 51 19.70 -18.26 4.64
N LYS A 52 18.75 -17.44 5.07
CA LYS A 52 17.66 -17.95 5.89
C LYS A 52 16.98 -19.04 5.07
N LYS A 53 16.76 -20.21 5.66
CA LYS A 53 16.02 -21.30 5.00
C LYS A 53 14.66 -20.81 4.45
N ILE A 54 14.06 -19.82 5.11
CA ILE A 54 12.75 -19.25 4.76
C ILE A 54 12.82 -17.71 4.87
N LEU A 55 12.37 -17.01 3.84
CA LEU A 55 12.17 -15.57 3.83
C LEU A 55 10.71 -15.25 4.17
N ASN A 56 10.48 -14.56 5.28
CA ASN A 56 9.15 -14.23 5.78
C ASN A 56 8.71 -12.84 5.32
N ILE A 57 7.64 -12.76 4.53
CA ILE A 57 7.01 -11.51 4.11
C ILE A 57 5.82 -11.19 5.00
N GLY A 58 5.91 -10.12 5.78
CA GLY A 58 4.80 -9.64 6.60
C GLY A 58 3.77 -8.84 5.81
N THR A 59 2.50 -9.09 6.06
CA THR A 59 1.38 -8.40 5.42
C THR A 59 0.16 -8.34 6.33
N ARG A 60 -0.81 -7.46 6.02
CA ARG A 60 -2.14 -7.48 6.63
C ARG A 60 -2.99 -8.60 6.02
N ALA A 61 -4.06 -8.97 6.73
CA ALA A 61 -4.99 -10.02 6.29
C ALA A 61 -6.03 -9.56 5.26
N SER A 62 -6.10 -8.26 4.89
CA SER A 62 -7.06 -7.79 3.89
C SER A 62 -6.71 -8.32 2.50
N LYS A 63 -7.72 -8.60 1.66
CA LYS A 63 -7.51 -9.15 0.31
C LYS A 63 -6.54 -8.31 -0.53
N LEU A 64 -6.64 -6.98 -0.47
CA LEU A 64 -5.71 -6.09 -1.17
C LEU A 64 -4.27 -6.26 -0.66
N ALA A 65 -4.06 -6.31 0.65
CA ALA A 65 -2.73 -6.48 1.22
C ALA A 65 -2.14 -7.86 0.89
N LEU A 66 -2.95 -8.91 0.94
CA LEU A 66 -2.55 -10.26 0.53
C LEU A 66 -2.21 -10.32 -0.96
N TRP A 67 -3.00 -9.67 -1.82
CA TRP A 67 -2.71 -9.58 -3.24
C TRP A 67 -1.36 -8.91 -3.50
N GLN A 68 -1.10 -7.76 -2.85
CA GLN A 68 0.18 -7.05 -2.95
C GLN A 68 1.36 -7.90 -2.47
N ALA A 69 1.19 -8.60 -1.35
CA ALA A 69 2.23 -9.47 -0.79
C ALA A 69 2.49 -10.70 -1.67
N ASN A 70 1.45 -11.31 -2.25
CA ASN A 70 1.59 -12.40 -3.20
C ASN A 70 2.27 -11.97 -4.49
N TRP A 71 1.96 -10.77 -5.00
CA TRP A 71 2.64 -10.22 -6.16
C TRP A 71 4.15 -10.08 -5.91
N VAL A 72 4.55 -9.53 -4.75
CA VAL A 72 5.95 -9.43 -4.35
C VAL A 72 6.59 -10.82 -4.19
N LYS A 73 5.89 -11.76 -3.53
CA LYS A 73 6.34 -13.15 -3.38
C LYS A 73 6.61 -13.78 -4.74
N SER A 74 5.69 -13.65 -5.69
CA SER A 74 5.84 -14.20 -7.05
C SER A 74 7.03 -13.60 -7.78
N ALA A 75 7.23 -12.28 -7.69
CA ALA A 75 8.37 -11.60 -8.31
C ALA A 75 9.71 -12.07 -7.71
N LEU A 76 9.75 -12.27 -6.39
CA LEU A 76 10.94 -12.79 -5.72
C LEU A 76 11.22 -14.26 -6.08
N ILE A 77 10.19 -15.12 -6.16
CA ILE A 77 10.35 -16.52 -6.59
C ILE A 77 10.85 -16.58 -8.04
N GLN A 78 10.34 -15.72 -8.91
CA GLN A 78 10.81 -15.65 -10.30
C GLN A 78 12.29 -15.27 -10.39
N ALA A 79 12.73 -14.34 -9.54
CA ALA A 79 14.15 -13.92 -9.50
C ALA A 79 15.05 -14.94 -8.76
N TYR A 80 14.51 -15.62 -7.76
CA TYR A 80 15.22 -16.56 -6.88
C TYR A 80 14.44 -17.87 -6.68
N PRO A 81 14.43 -18.79 -7.66
CA PRO A 81 13.60 -19.99 -7.63
C PRO A 81 13.93 -20.94 -6.45
N GLN A 82 15.15 -20.86 -5.91
CA GLN A 82 15.61 -21.69 -4.80
C GLN A 82 15.24 -21.14 -3.41
N GLN A 83 14.74 -19.87 -3.35
CA GLN A 83 14.41 -19.23 -2.08
C GLN A 83 13.02 -19.66 -1.61
N ASN A 84 12.94 -20.29 -0.43
CA ASN A 84 11.65 -20.54 0.20
C ASN A 84 11.10 -19.20 0.78
N ILE A 85 9.87 -18.85 0.41
CA ILE A 85 9.25 -17.57 0.79
C ILE A 85 7.86 -17.84 1.38
N GLU A 86 7.62 -17.35 2.58
CA GLU A 86 6.35 -17.48 3.29
C GLU A 86 5.69 -16.12 3.54
N LEU A 87 4.36 -16.10 3.57
CA LEU A 87 3.58 -14.94 3.98
C LEU A 87 3.16 -15.07 5.43
N VAL A 88 3.46 -14.04 6.23
CA VAL A 88 3.07 -13.94 7.63
C VAL A 88 2.02 -12.85 7.77
N THR A 89 0.77 -13.26 8.06
CA THR A 89 -0.32 -12.29 8.28
C THR A 89 -0.26 -11.71 9.69
N ILE A 90 -0.33 -10.38 9.78
CA ILE A 90 -0.26 -9.64 11.03
C ILE A 90 -1.53 -8.81 11.19
N LYS A 91 -2.29 -9.05 12.27
CA LYS A 91 -3.45 -8.23 12.63
C LYS A 91 -2.98 -6.90 13.22
N THR A 92 -3.45 -5.80 12.65
CA THR A 92 -3.11 -4.45 13.12
C THR A 92 -4.23 -3.85 13.98
N LYS A 93 -3.91 -2.80 14.76
CA LYS A 93 -4.92 -2.07 15.54
C LYS A 93 -5.97 -1.44 14.64
N GLY A 94 -5.59 -0.95 13.46
CA GLY A 94 -6.51 -0.37 12.49
C GLY A 94 -7.51 -1.39 11.90
N ASP A 95 -7.16 -2.67 11.86
CA ASP A 95 -8.07 -3.74 11.41
C ASP A 95 -9.14 -4.08 12.46
N LYS A 96 -8.92 -3.71 13.73
CA LYS A 96 -9.83 -3.97 14.85
C LYS A 96 -10.81 -2.81 15.11
N ILE A 97 -10.47 -1.58 14.69
CA ILE A 97 -11.27 -0.38 14.97
C ILE A 97 -12.15 -0.10 13.75
N LEU A 98 -13.42 -0.49 13.81
CA LEU A 98 -14.37 -0.29 12.73
C LEU A 98 -15.32 0.90 12.98
N ASP A 99 -15.60 1.24 14.26
CA ASP A 99 -16.71 2.08 14.66
C ASP A 99 -16.39 3.58 14.82
N VAL A 100 -15.11 3.97 14.86
CA VAL A 100 -14.71 5.36 15.12
C VAL A 100 -13.94 5.93 13.92
N PRO A 101 -14.21 7.20 13.47
CA PRO A 101 -13.43 7.85 12.41
C PRO A 101 -11.91 7.82 12.70
N LEU A 102 -11.08 7.31 11.74
CA LEU A 102 -9.62 7.23 11.91
C LEU A 102 -9.00 8.59 12.29
N ALA A 103 -9.58 9.68 11.79
CA ALA A 103 -9.20 11.03 12.17
C ALA A 103 -9.42 11.33 13.67
N LYS A 104 -10.39 10.67 14.31
CA LYS A 104 -10.68 10.82 15.74
C LYS A 104 -9.88 9.87 16.63
N VAL A 105 -9.39 8.76 16.08
CA VAL A 105 -8.60 7.75 16.83
C VAL A 105 -7.16 8.20 17.06
N GLY A 106 -6.72 9.29 16.39
CA GLY A 106 -5.49 10.03 16.72
C GLY A 106 -4.20 9.22 16.72
N GLY A 107 -4.08 8.16 15.93
CA GLY A 107 -2.88 7.31 15.94
C GLY A 107 -2.19 7.24 14.58
N LYS A 108 -1.04 7.93 14.41
CA LYS A 108 -0.12 7.65 13.31
C LYS A 108 0.28 6.16 13.37
N GLY A 109 0.21 5.47 12.23
CA GLY A 109 0.71 4.10 12.12
C GLY A 109 -0.23 2.99 12.61
N LEU A 110 -1.55 3.21 12.73
CA LEU A 110 -2.52 2.18 13.17
C LEU A 110 -2.43 0.87 12.37
N PHE A 111 -2.06 0.95 11.08
CA PHE A 111 -1.93 -0.19 10.17
C PHE A 111 -0.50 -0.69 10.01
N VAL A 112 0.49 0.02 10.52
CA VAL A 112 1.92 -0.23 10.25
C VAL A 112 2.66 -0.69 11.49
N LYS A 113 2.37 -0.12 12.66
CA LYS A 113 3.13 -0.30 13.90
C LYS A 113 3.34 -1.78 14.32
N ALA A 114 2.32 -2.62 14.17
CA ALA A 114 2.44 -4.04 14.52
C ALA A 114 3.39 -4.80 13.55
N ILE A 115 3.43 -4.37 12.29
CA ILE A 115 4.30 -4.94 11.26
C ILE A 115 5.74 -4.43 11.46
N GLU A 116 5.93 -3.15 11.78
CA GLU A 116 7.22 -2.58 12.15
C GLU A 116 7.85 -3.30 13.34
N GLN A 117 7.06 -3.58 14.38
CA GLN A 117 7.51 -4.36 15.53
C GLN A 117 7.89 -5.79 15.15
N ALA A 118 7.18 -6.41 14.21
CA ALA A 118 7.51 -7.75 13.74
C ALA A 118 8.82 -7.76 12.92
N LEU A 119 9.11 -6.71 12.16
CA LEU A 119 10.39 -6.51 11.46
C LEU A 119 11.53 -6.32 12.45
N LEU A 120 11.40 -5.38 13.39
CA LEU A 120 12.41 -5.07 14.40
C LEU A 120 12.71 -6.27 15.29
N GLY A 121 11.68 -7.08 15.60
CA GLY A 121 11.82 -8.33 16.37
C GLY A 121 12.29 -9.54 15.55
N GLY A 122 12.59 -9.38 14.24
CA GLY A 122 13.08 -10.45 13.38
C GLY A 122 12.07 -11.58 13.09
N ARG A 123 10.78 -11.36 13.39
CA ARG A 123 9.71 -12.33 13.09
C ARG A 123 9.38 -12.38 11.59
N ILE A 124 9.59 -11.28 10.89
CA ILE A 124 9.49 -11.15 9.44
C ILE A 124 10.75 -10.45 8.93
N ASP A 125 11.07 -10.63 7.65
CA ASP A 125 12.25 -10.09 7.00
C ASP A 125 11.92 -8.89 6.12
N ILE A 126 10.75 -8.92 5.51
CA ILE A 126 10.24 -7.90 4.60
C ILE A 126 8.79 -7.61 4.97
N ALA A 127 8.35 -6.36 4.85
CA ALA A 127 6.95 -5.99 4.94
C ALA A 127 6.49 -5.32 3.64
N VAL A 128 5.28 -5.67 3.20
CA VAL A 128 4.65 -5.09 2.01
C VAL A 128 3.53 -4.15 2.42
N HIS A 129 3.62 -2.89 1.96
CA HIS A 129 2.65 -1.84 2.27
C HIS A 129 2.27 -1.02 1.05
N SER A 130 1.05 -0.50 1.03
CA SER A 130 0.70 0.63 0.16
C SER A 130 1.41 1.88 0.66
N MET A 131 2.06 2.65 -0.22
CA MET A 131 2.79 3.87 0.15
C MET A 131 1.90 4.89 0.90
N LYS A 132 0.63 4.99 0.52
CA LYS A 132 -0.34 5.91 1.15
C LYS A 132 -0.62 5.62 2.64
N ASP A 133 -0.34 4.39 3.10
CA ASP A 133 -0.59 3.95 4.46
C ASP A 133 0.64 4.14 5.36
N MET A 134 1.79 4.50 4.76
CA MET A 134 3.04 4.71 5.50
C MET A 134 3.09 6.06 6.18
N PRO A 135 3.65 6.11 7.40
CA PRO A 135 3.96 7.38 8.05
C PRO A 135 5.09 8.12 7.31
N SER A 136 5.15 9.44 7.49
CA SER A 136 6.24 10.28 6.95
C SER A 136 7.59 9.95 7.58
N GLU A 137 7.60 9.47 8.81
CA GLU A 137 8.79 9.08 9.56
C GLU A 137 8.80 7.56 9.73
N ILE A 138 9.89 6.94 9.33
CA ILE A 138 10.12 5.50 9.49
C ILE A 138 10.91 5.29 10.78
N PRO A 139 10.52 4.32 11.64
CA PRO A 139 11.23 4.01 12.86
C PRO A 139 12.71 3.70 12.63
N ALA A 140 13.57 4.12 13.57
CA ALA A 140 14.98 3.76 13.54
C ALA A 140 15.17 2.24 13.45
N GLY A 141 16.09 1.80 12.61
CA GLY A 141 16.33 0.38 12.33
C GLY A 141 15.50 -0.20 11.19
N LEU A 142 14.60 0.59 10.58
CA LEU A 142 13.87 0.21 9.39
C LEU A 142 14.17 1.16 8.23
N CYS A 143 14.05 0.67 7.00
CA CYS A 143 14.18 1.49 5.80
C CYS A 143 13.24 1.00 4.68
N ILE A 144 12.96 1.87 3.71
CA ILE A 144 12.29 1.48 2.47
C ILE A 144 13.33 0.77 1.59
N GLY A 145 13.22 -0.54 1.47
CA GLY A 145 14.12 -1.36 0.66
C GLY A 145 13.85 -1.27 -0.83
N ALA A 146 12.57 -1.17 -1.23
CA ALA A 146 12.20 -1.03 -2.64
C ALA A 146 10.81 -0.43 -2.82
N ILE A 147 10.61 0.24 -3.96
CA ILE A 147 9.32 0.73 -4.44
C ILE A 147 9.10 0.10 -5.82
N PRO A 148 8.23 -0.92 -5.93
CA PRO A 148 7.90 -1.53 -7.21
C PRO A 148 7.24 -0.55 -8.18
N THR A 149 7.16 -0.95 -9.45
CA THR A 149 6.43 -0.18 -10.47
C THR A 149 5.02 0.12 -9.98
N ARG A 150 4.62 1.40 -10.11
CA ARG A 150 3.31 1.86 -9.68
C ARG A 150 2.22 1.25 -10.55
N GLY A 151 1.16 0.76 -9.93
CA GLY A 151 -0.08 0.42 -10.61
C GLY A 151 -0.85 1.65 -11.08
N ASP A 152 -2.04 1.45 -11.62
CA ASP A 152 -2.92 2.56 -12.01
C ASP A 152 -3.23 3.43 -10.78
N SER A 153 -3.13 4.74 -10.95
CA SER A 153 -3.39 5.73 -9.91
C SER A 153 -4.76 6.36 -10.00
N ALA A 154 -5.58 5.91 -10.95
CA ALA A 154 -6.93 6.42 -11.17
C ALA A 154 -7.84 6.14 -9.97
N ASP A 155 -8.87 6.98 -9.84
CA ASP A 155 -10.00 6.71 -8.98
C ASP A 155 -11.11 6.08 -9.83
N VAL A 156 -11.79 5.07 -9.30
CA VAL A 156 -12.87 4.36 -9.98
C VAL A 156 -14.19 4.63 -9.26
N LEU A 157 -15.19 5.09 -10.02
CA LEU A 157 -16.58 5.14 -9.57
C LEU A 157 -17.23 3.78 -9.80
N ILE A 158 -17.80 3.21 -8.77
CA ILE A 158 -18.58 1.97 -8.84
C ILE A 158 -20.00 2.33 -8.44
N SER A 159 -20.92 2.33 -9.40
CA SER A 159 -22.34 2.62 -9.19
C SER A 159 -23.18 1.34 -9.21
N LYS A 160 -24.36 1.35 -8.58
CA LYS A 160 -25.27 0.19 -8.53
C LYS A 160 -25.65 -0.34 -9.92
N ASN A 161 -25.80 0.55 -10.90
CA ASN A 161 -26.30 0.21 -12.23
C ASN A 161 -25.24 0.43 -13.33
N GLY A 162 -23.95 0.54 -12.99
CA GLY A 162 -22.88 0.79 -13.96
C GLY A 162 -22.89 2.20 -14.57
N LEU A 163 -23.63 3.15 -13.99
CA LEU A 163 -23.78 4.52 -14.49
C LEU A 163 -22.50 5.33 -14.27
N HIS A 164 -22.19 6.20 -15.23
CA HIS A 164 -21.16 7.23 -15.07
C HIS A 164 -21.61 8.34 -14.13
N LEU A 165 -20.66 9.16 -13.64
CA LEU A 165 -20.94 10.26 -12.71
C LEU A 165 -21.97 11.25 -13.28
N SER A 166 -21.92 11.51 -14.59
CA SER A 166 -22.87 12.40 -15.29
C SER A 166 -24.30 11.86 -15.37
N GLU A 167 -24.44 10.54 -15.29
CA GLU A 167 -25.73 9.84 -15.46
C GLU A 167 -26.43 9.58 -14.13
N LEU A 168 -25.75 9.79 -13.01
CA LEU A 168 -26.36 9.65 -11.69
C LEU A 168 -27.49 10.68 -11.51
N LYS A 169 -28.57 10.28 -10.85
CA LYS A 169 -29.70 11.16 -10.53
C LYS A 169 -29.26 12.42 -9.76
N HIS A 170 -30.06 13.46 -9.83
CA HIS A 170 -29.87 14.66 -8.99
C HIS A 170 -29.92 14.28 -7.50
N GLY A 171 -28.99 14.81 -6.69
CA GLY A 171 -28.90 14.47 -5.28
C GLY A 171 -28.41 13.05 -4.99
N ALA A 172 -27.75 12.37 -5.95
CA ALA A 172 -27.22 11.02 -5.74
C ALA A 172 -26.22 10.97 -4.58
N VAL A 173 -26.25 9.86 -3.84
CA VAL A 173 -25.41 9.64 -2.65
C VAL A 173 -24.16 8.84 -3.03
N ILE A 174 -22.98 9.42 -2.84
CA ILE A 174 -21.69 8.77 -3.13
C ILE A 174 -20.88 8.55 -1.86
N GLY A 175 -20.52 7.29 -1.63
CA GLY A 175 -19.70 6.88 -0.48
C GLY A 175 -18.20 7.11 -0.71
N THR A 176 -17.60 8.00 0.09
CA THR A 176 -16.14 8.16 0.21
C THR A 176 -15.75 8.86 1.50
N SER A 177 -14.68 8.39 2.18
CA SER A 177 -14.07 9.11 3.32
C SER A 177 -12.85 9.94 2.90
N SER A 178 -12.52 10.00 1.59
CA SER A 178 -11.44 10.83 1.07
C SER A 178 -11.91 12.25 0.83
N LEU A 179 -11.39 13.22 1.59
CA LEU A 179 -11.71 14.64 1.40
C LEU A 179 -11.36 15.10 -0.02
N ARG A 180 -10.23 14.64 -0.58
CA ARG A 180 -9.82 14.94 -1.95
C ARG A 180 -10.86 14.47 -2.97
N ARG A 181 -11.29 13.21 -2.88
CA ARG A 181 -12.30 12.65 -3.80
C ARG A 181 -13.63 13.38 -3.67
N GLY A 182 -14.09 13.61 -2.45
CA GLY A 182 -15.32 14.34 -2.18
C GLY A 182 -15.29 15.76 -2.75
N ALA A 183 -14.18 16.47 -2.62
CA ALA A 183 -14.02 17.82 -3.17
C ALA A 183 -14.06 17.82 -4.71
N GLN A 184 -13.37 16.88 -5.35
CA GLN A 184 -13.36 16.75 -6.81
C GLN A 184 -14.74 16.39 -7.38
N ILE A 185 -15.46 15.48 -6.72
CA ILE A 185 -16.82 15.10 -7.14
C ILE A 185 -17.76 16.31 -7.04
N ARG A 186 -17.73 17.03 -5.91
CA ARG A 186 -18.60 18.22 -5.72
C ARG A 186 -18.24 19.36 -6.66
N HIS A 187 -17.00 19.48 -7.08
CA HIS A 187 -16.60 20.44 -8.10
C HIS A 187 -17.22 20.13 -9.47
N MET A 188 -17.30 18.85 -9.83
CA MET A 188 -17.92 18.40 -11.09
C MET A 188 -19.45 18.38 -11.01
N ARG A 189 -20.00 18.01 -9.87
CA ARG A 189 -21.43 17.82 -9.60
C ARG A 189 -21.75 18.31 -8.18
N SER A 190 -22.14 19.56 -8.04
CA SER A 190 -22.40 20.22 -6.74
C SER A 190 -23.63 19.66 -6.00
N ASP A 191 -24.53 19.02 -6.73
CA ASP A 191 -25.73 18.38 -6.21
C ASP A 191 -25.46 17.04 -5.50
N ILE A 192 -24.30 16.43 -5.69
CA ILE A 192 -23.95 15.12 -5.11
C ILE A 192 -23.80 15.19 -3.59
N ILE A 193 -24.43 14.25 -2.90
CA ILE A 193 -24.31 14.08 -1.45
C ILE A 193 -23.17 13.11 -1.15
N ILE A 194 -22.14 13.58 -0.45
CA ILE A 194 -21.01 12.75 -0.03
C ILE A 194 -21.24 12.20 1.37
N VAL A 195 -21.19 10.87 1.50
CA VAL A 195 -21.30 10.18 2.79
C VAL A 195 -19.99 9.45 3.13
N PRO A 196 -19.63 9.36 4.43
CA PRO A 196 -18.45 8.61 4.86
C PRO A 196 -18.58 7.13 4.51
N LEU A 197 -17.52 6.55 3.94
CA LEU A 197 -17.45 5.13 3.60
C LEU A 197 -16.20 4.50 4.21
N ARG A 198 -16.35 3.40 4.96
CA ARG A 198 -15.28 2.71 5.67
C ARG A 198 -15.22 1.22 5.36
N GLY A 199 -14.16 0.59 5.88
CA GLY A 199 -13.89 -0.81 5.69
C GLY A 199 -12.87 -1.09 4.59
N ASN A 200 -12.56 -2.36 4.38
CA ASN A 200 -11.78 -2.83 3.24
C ASN A 200 -12.61 -2.73 1.94
N VAL A 201 -12.04 -3.07 0.81
CA VAL A 201 -12.70 -2.99 -0.50
C VAL A 201 -14.00 -3.79 -0.51
N GLU A 202 -14.02 -5.02 0.04
CA GLU A 202 -15.21 -5.87 0.08
C GLU A 202 -16.33 -5.27 0.93
N THR A 203 -15.98 -4.77 2.13
CA THR A 203 -16.94 -4.09 3.00
C THR A 203 -17.57 -2.91 2.29
N ARG A 204 -16.78 -2.10 1.58
CA ARG A 204 -17.28 -0.94 0.85
C ARG A 204 -18.20 -1.31 -0.31
N LEU A 205 -17.86 -2.38 -1.04
CA LEU A 205 -18.73 -2.89 -2.10
C LEU A 205 -20.03 -3.48 -1.53
N LYS A 206 -19.95 -4.17 -0.39
CA LYS A 206 -21.14 -4.65 0.31
C LYS A 206 -22.02 -3.47 0.75
N ASN A 207 -21.43 -2.43 1.35
CA ASN A 207 -22.16 -1.25 1.79
C ASN A 207 -22.86 -0.52 0.63
N LEU A 208 -22.27 -0.50 -0.57
CA LEU A 208 -22.95 0.00 -1.77
C LEU A 208 -24.27 -0.73 -2.02
N GLN A 209 -24.34 -2.04 -1.75
CA GLN A 209 -25.55 -2.82 -1.96
C GLN A 209 -26.55 -2.71 -0.79
N THR A 210 -26.05 -2.62 0.44
CA THR A 210 -26.87 -2.70 1.66
C THR A 210 -27.29 -1.36 2.24
N GLU A 211 -26.52 -0.29 1.96
CA GLU A 211 -26.78 1.05 2.45
C GLU A 211 -27.40 1.95 1.36
N ASN A 212 -27.95 3.07 1.78
CA ASN A 212 -28.57 4.03 0.87
C ASN A 212 -27.53 4.88 0.15
N MET A 213 -26.75 4.23 -0.74
CA MET A 213 -25.77 4.86 -1.61
C MET A 213 -26.03 4.49 -3.07
N ASP A 214 -25.81 5.42 -3.99
CA ASP A 214 -25.95 5.18 -5.44
C ASP A 214 -24.61 4.74 -6.05
N ALA A 215 -23.48 5.19 -5.47
CA ALA A 215 -22.13 4.82 -5.91
C ALA A 215 -21.12 4.91 -4.77
N VAL A 216 -19.93 4.32 -5.00
CA VAL A 216 -18.74 4.46 -4.14
C VAL A 216 -17.52 4.78 -5.00
N VAL A 217 -16.51 5.46 -4.42
CA VAL A 217 -15.25 5.76 -5.12
C VAL A 217 -14.09 5.06 -4.45
N LEU A 218 -13.39 4.25 -5.21
CA LEU A 218 -12.23 3.48 -4.79
C LEU A 218 -10.98 3.86 -5.60
N ALA A 219 -9.80 3.38 -5.23
CA ALA A 219 -8.63 3.39 -6.08
C ALA A 219 -8.72 2.21 -7.07
N ALA A 220 -8.27 2.41 -8.30
CA ALA A 220 -8.16 1.39 -9.32
C ALA A 220 -7.14 0.31 -8.91
#